data_6f9f4acc19caf758c30d3f51ef30ec73
#
_entry.id   6f9f4acc19caf758c30d3f51ef30ec73
#
_cell.length_a   1.000
_cell.length_b   1.000
_cell.length_c   1.000
_cell.angle_alpha   90.00
_cell.angle_beta   90.00
_cell.angle_gamma   90.00
#
_symmetry.space_group_name_H-M   'P 1'
#
loop_
_entity.id
_entity.type
_entity.pdbx_description
1 polymer ?
#
loop_
_entity_poly.entity_id
_entity_poly.type
_entity_poly.pdbx_seq_one_letter_code
_entity_poly.pdbx_strand_id
1 'polypeptide(L)'
;MCIRDRTETDEGHTLRKGDYRVWHENRFLYAPEVKIRIFIRSFMWSLFDAEEGKPICNSVQKLSLDGVFNDTLGGDRCGRLVKEEAAKLTDDDPRLVTSKAVQCNQVIYGVLSGKMKEADGTEVQLDNLPIISYFKKSGYMPMNNFIRGLADRKKIIPRVEVNLKTSKAKKGSVTFFVPVPTEGKSLTSLSDEDKILIRMFKDTIDASNVNVMQKHNEVLRGNVSDEDSDLSKDFDAAIT
;
A
#
# COMPACT_ATOMS: atom_id res chain seq x y z
N MET A 1 1.64 -9.46 1.37
CA MET A 1 1.92 -9.80 2.80
C MET A 1 1.23 -8.79 3.72
N CYS A 2 0.64 -9.23 4.80
CA CYS A 2 0.04 -8.37 5.83
C CYS A 2 0.28 -8.95 7.23
N ILE A 3 0.05 -8.12 8.28
CA ILE A 3 0.08 -8.55 9.68
C ILE A 3 -1.37 -8.81 10.11
N ARG A 4 -1.60 -9.92 10.80
CA ARG A 4 -2.91 -10.26 11.36
C ARG A 4 -3.14 -9.50 12.67
N ASP A 5 -4.24 -8.81 12.76
CA ASP A 5 -4.64 -8.07 13.96
C ASP A 5 -5.74 -8.77 14.77
N ARG A 6 -6.38 -9.80 14.18
CA ARG A 6 -7.44 -10.60 14.81
C ARG A 6 -7.04 -12.06 14.94
N THR A 7 -7.61 -12.76 15.92
CA THR A 7 -7.64 -14.21 15.92
C THR A 7 -8.68 -14.65 14.90
N GLU A 8 -8.26 -15.44 13.94
CA GLU A 8 -9.13 -16.02 12.91
C GLU A 8 -9.02 -17.54 12.99
N THR A 9 -10.03 -18.21 12.47
CA THR A 9 -9.96 -19.64 12.21
C THR A 9 -9.79 -19.82 10.71
N ASP A 10 -8.82 -20.62 10.32
CA ASP A 10 -8.57 -21.00 8.95
C ASP A 10 -8.52 -22.54 8.91
N GLU A 11 -9.31 -23.14 8.02
CA GLU A 11 -9.46 -24.61 7.93
C GLU A 11 -9.67 -25.31 9.29
N GLY A 12 -10.36 -24.65 10.23
CA GLY A 12 -10.61 -25.18 11.58
C GLY A 12 -9.49 -24.94 12.60
N HIS A 13 -8.39 -24.30 12.21
CA HIS A 13 -7.25 -24.02 13.09
C HIS A 13 -7.27 -22.56 13.58
N THR A 14 -7.02 -22.37 14.89
CA THR A 14 -6.90 -21.03 15.49
C THR A 14 -5.52 -20.46 15.25
N LEU A 15 -5.45 -19.36 14.54
CA LEU A 15 -4.20 -18.73 14.13
C LEU A 15 -3.77 -17.64 15.13
N ARG A 16 -2.47 -17.44 15.26
CA ARG A 16 -1.89 -16.49 16.22
C ARG A 16 -2.01 -15.05 15.75
N LYS A 17 -2.43 -14.14 16.65
CA LYS A 17 -2.37 -12.69 16.40
C LYS A 17 -0.94 -12.22 16.26
N GLY A 18 -0.73 -11.30 15.34
CA GLY A 18 0.57 -10.68 15.11
C GLY A 18 1.44 -11.41 14.10
N ASP A 19 1.03 -12.59 13.63
CA ASP A 19 1.77 -13.28 12.58
C ASP A 19 1.61 -12.56 11.23
N TYR A 20 2.67 -12.62 10.42
CA TYR A 20 2.61 -12.25 9.01
C TYR A 20 1.82 -13.30 8.25
N ARG A 21 0.97 -12.83 7.33
CA ARG A 21 0.18 -13.67 6.42
C ARG A 21 0.61 -13.42 4.99
N VAL A 22 0.89 -14.48 4.27
CA VAL A 22 1.27 -14.44 2.85
C VAL A 22 0.35 -15.36 2.07
N TRP A 23 -0.18 -14.91 0.94
CA TRP A 23 -0.90 -15.74 -0.01
C TRP A 23 0.09 -16.35 -0.98
N HIS A 24 0.12 -17.67 -1.09
CA HIS A 24 1.02 -18.42 -1.97
C HIS A 24 0.37 -19.75 -2.37
N GLU A 25 0.37 -20.07 -3.66
CA GLU A 25 -0.19 -21.32 -4.20
C GLU A 25 -1.60 -21.67 -3.70
N ASN A 26 -2.52 -20.68 -3.76
CA ASN A 26 -3.91 -20.79 -3.33
C ASN A 26 -4.14 -21.08 -1.85
N ARG A 27 -3.15 -20.81 -1.00
CA ARG A 27 -3.25 -20.97 0.45
C ARG A 27 -2.58 -19.84 1.20
N PHE A 28 -2.95 -19.68 2.46
CA PHE A 28 -2.30 -18.72 3.34
C PHE A 28 -1.18 -19.41 4.14
N LEU A 29 -0.05 -18.73 4.20
CA LEU A 29 1.08 -19.11 5.04
C LEU A 29 1.29 -18.06 6.12
N TYR A 30 1.74 -18.50 7.30
CA TYR A 30 1.84 -17.70 8.52
C TYR A 30 3.23 -17.83 9.16
N ALA A 31 3.75 -16.72 9.68
CA ALA A 31 4.99 -16.73 10.46
C ALA A 31 5.05 -15.53 11.43
N PRO A 32 5.59 -15.70 12.64
CA PRO A 32 5.83 -14.61 13.58
C PRO A 32 6.98 -13.69 13.18
N GLU A 33 7.85 -14.17 12.30
CA GLU A 33 9.00 -13.47 11.78
C GLU A 33 9.23 -13.88 10.32
N VAL A 34 9.58 -12.89 9.48
CA VAL A 34 9.94 -13.12 8.08
C VAL A 34 11.17 -12.30 7.71
N LYS A 35 11.88 -12.74 6.68
CA LYS A 35 12.99 -12.01 6.09
C LYS A 35 12.56 -11.48 4.73
N ILE A 36 12.81 -10.20 4.48
CA ILE A 36 12.53 -9.60 3.17
C ILE A 36 13.76 -8.87 2.64
N ARG A 37 13.84 -8.73 1.31
CA ARG A 37 14.69 -7.73 0.67
C ARG A 37 13.80 -6.77 -0.09
N ILE A 38 14.02 -5.48 0.11
CA ILE A 38 13.22 -4.40 -0.46
C ILE A 38 13.85 -3.96 -1.77
N PHE A 39 13.20 -4.19 -2.90
CA PHE A 39 13.71 -3.78 -4.21
C PHE A 39 13.21 -2.40 -4.61
N ILE A 40 11.90 -2.17 -4.47
CA ILE A 40 11.28 -0.89 -4.77
C ILE A 40 10.37 -0.50 -3.60
N ARG A 41 10.41 0.78 -3.27
CA ARG A 41 9.45 1.42 -2.37
C ARG A 41 8.71 2.50 -3.14
N SER A 42 7.38 2.43 -3.11
CA SER A 42 6.51 3.46 -3.66
C SER A 42 5.48 3.92 -2.63
N PHE A 43 4.77 4.98 -2.96
CA PHE A 43 3.69 5.53 -2.15
C PHE A 43 2.43 5.63 -3.00
N MET A 44 1.29 5.36 -2.39
CA MET A 44 -0.02 5.59 -2.97
C MET A 44 -1.02 6.02 -1.90
N TRP A 45 -2.04 6.73 -2.32
CA TRP A 45 -3.17 7.07 -1.47
C TRP A 45 -4.34 6.16 -1.79
N SER A 46 -5.10 5.79 -0.78
CA SER A 46 -6.31 5.00 -0.95
C SER A 46 -7.41 5.42 0.01
N LEU A 47 -8.63 5.38 -0.47
CA LEU A 47 -9.85 5.44 0.33
C LEU A 47 -10.52 4.08 0.24
N PHE A 48 -10.85 3.50 1.39
CA PHE A 48 -11.36 2.14 1.49
C PHE A 48 -12.73 2.15 2.16
N ASP A 49 -13.69 1.46 1.55
CA ASP A 49 -14.98 1.19 2.15
C ASP A 49 -14.85 0.05 3.14
N ALA A 50 -15.10 0.36 4.42
CA ALA A 50 -14.98 -0.64 5.48
C ALA A 50 -16.17 -1.63 5.49
N GLU A 51 -17.34 -1.23 4.96
CA GLU A 51 -18.55 -2.06 4.93
C GLU A 51 -18.50 -3.04 3.77
N GLU A 52 -18.16 -2.56 2.57
CA GLU A 52 -18.05 -3.39 1.38
C GLU A 52 -16.70 -4.13 1.26
N GLY A 53 -15.70 -3.78 2.08
CA GLY A 53 -14.40 -4.43 2.08
C GLY A 53 -13.55 -4.17 0.83
N LYS A 54 -13.85 -3.12 0.05
CA LYS A 54 -13.18 -2.81 -1.23
C LYS A 54 -12.66 -1.37 -1.29
N PRO A 55 -11.66 -1.08 -2.14
CA PRO A 55 -11.20 0.28 -2.35
C PRO A 55 -12.22 1.09 -3.14
N ILE A 56 -12.60 2.26 -2.61
CA ILE A 56 -13.41 3.29 -3.30
C ILE A 56 -12.50 4.06 -4.28
N CYS A 57 -11.30 4.40 -3.85
CA CYS A 57 -10.35 5.20 -4.60
C CYS A 57 -8.92 4.72 -4.38
N ASN A 58 -8.14 4.72 -5.46
CA ASN A 58 -6.69 4.55 -5.42
C ASN A 58 -6.03 5.62 -6.29
N SER A 59 -4.89 6.13 -5.82
CA SER A 59 -4.06 7.04 -6.61
C SER A 59 -2.99 6.28 -7.41
N VAL A 60 -2.35 6.98 -8.34
CA VAL A 60 -1.09 6.53 -8.93
C VAL A 60 -0.04 6.25 -7.84
N GLN A 61 0.89 5.35 -8.14
CA GLN A 61 2.05 5.07 -7.30
C GLN A 61 3.24 5.91 -7.73
N LYS A 62 3.94 6.50 -6.76
CA LYS A 62 5.17 7.27 -6.97
C LYS A 62 6.28 6.83 -6.02
N LEU A 63 7.53 7.04 -6.43
CA LEU A 63 8.71 6.70 -5.60
C LEU A 63 8.96 7.73 -4.49
N SER A 64 8.39 8.95 -4.62
CA SER A 64 8.41 9.99 -3.58
C SER A 64 6.98 10.45 -3.26
N LEU A 65 6.81 11.19 -2.17
CA LEU A 65 5.53 11.78 -1.78
C LEU A 65 5.27 13.14 -2.46
N ASP A 66 6.18 13.58 -3.33
CA ASP A 66 6.12 14.89 -3.96
C ASP A 66 5.16 14.90 -5.16
N GLY A 67 4.57 16.05 -5.41
CA GLY A 67 3.71 16.32 -6.56
C GLY A 67 2.30 15.73 -6.45
N VAL A 68 1.60 15.72 -7.57
CA VAL A 68 0.19 15.31 -7.70
C VAL A 68 0.09 13.80 -7.76
N PHE A 69 -0.85 13.22 -7.03
CA PHE A 69 -1.19 11.80 -7.04
C PHE A 69 -2.59 11.61 -7.67
N ASN A 70 -2.68 11.76 -8.99
CA ASN A 70 -3.93 11.55 -9.71
C ASN A 70 -4.60 10.26 -9.26
N ASP A 71 -5.91 10.29 -9.10
CA ASP A 71 -6.66 9.17 -8.53
C ASP A 71 -7.84 8.72 -9.41
N THR A 72 -8.42 7.59 -9.09
CA THR A 72 -9.51 6.97 -9.86
C THR A 72 -10.83 7.74 -9.81
N LEU A 73 -10.93 8.82 -9.03
CA LEU A 73 -12.11 9.70 -8.95
C LEU A 73 -11.90 11.03 -9.66
N GLY A 74 -10.83 11.17 -10.47
CA GLY A 74 -10.53 12.40 -11.22
C GLY A 74 -9.88 13.49 -10.37
N GLY A 75 -9.48 13.18 -9.12
CA GLY A 75 -8.90 14.12 -8.17
C GLY A 75 -7.41 13.89 -7.88
N ASP A 76 -6.97 14.41 -6.74
CA ASP A 76 -5.63 14.21 -6.17
C ASP A 76 -5.74 13.53 -4.81
N ARG A 77 -4.88 12.52 -4.57
CA ARG A 77 -4.71 11.82 -3.29
C ARG A 77 -6.01 11.27 -2.71
N CYS A 78 -6.96 10.86 -3.54
CA CYS A 78 -8.28 10.36 -3.11
C CYS A 78 -9.03 11.35 -2.19
N GLY A 79 -8.88 12.66 -2.39
CA GLY A 79 -9.50 13.69 -1.56
C GLY A 79 -8.77 13.96 -0.24
N ARG A 80 -7.51 13.55 -0.11
CA ARG A 80 -6.70 13.93 1.06
C ARG A 80 -6.34 15.40 1.01
N LEU A 81 -6.87 16.17 1.96
CA LEU A 81 -6.59 17.59 2.12
C LEU A 81 -5.19 17.82 2.71
N VAL A 82 -4.55 18.90 2.29
CA VAL A 82 -3.36 19.41 2.97
C VAL A 82 -3.74 20.06 4.30
N LYS A 83 -2.78 20.16 5.21
CA LYS A 83 -3.05 20.61 6.61
C LYS A 83 -3.70 22.00 6.67
N GLU A 84 -3.27 22.90 5.80
CA GLU A 84 -3.73 24.29 5.72
C GLU A 84 -5.20 24.39 5.23
N GLU A 85 -5.62 23.50 4.34
CA GLU A 85 -7.01 23.39 3.88
C GLU A 85 -7.90 22.74 4.93
N ALA A 86 -7.42 21.63 5.49
CA ALA A 86 -8.15 20.91 6.54
C ALA A 86 -8.42 21.78 7.77
N ALA A 87 -7.50 22.68 8.12
CA ALA A 87 -7.64 23.60 9.26
C ALA A 87 -8.72 24.68 9.08
N LYS A 88 -9.21 24.89 7.86
CA LYS A 88 -10.27 25.89 7.54
C LYS A 88 -11.67 25.30 7.58
N LEU A 89 -11.79 23.98 7.74
CA LEU A 89 -13.05 23.26 7.67
C LEU A 89 -13.55 22.91 9.08
N THR A 90 -14.86 22.81 9.24
CA THR A 90 -15.51 22.31 10.44
C THR A 90 -15.39 20.79 10.52
N ASP A 91 -15.52 20.21 11.71
CA ASP A 91 -15.32 18.77 11.91
C ASP A 91 -16.36 17.89 11.21
N ASP A 92 -17.52 18.44 10.89
CA ASP A 92 -18.64 17.82 10.19
C ASP A 92 -18.59 18.04 8.64
N ASP A 93 -17.62 18.82 8.13
CA ASP A 93 -17.46 19.01 6.68
C ASP A 93 -17.17 17.66 6.00
N PRO A 94 -17.99 17.23 5.00
CA PRO A 94 -17.81 15.94 4.33
C PRO A 94 -16.43 15.74 3.71
N ARG A 95 -15.80 16.82 3.23
CA ARG A 95 -14.43 16.76 2.68
C ARG A 95 -13.41 16.44 3.76
N LEU A 96 -13.58 16.98 4.98
CA LEU A 96 -12.70 16.68 6.10
C LEU A 96 -12.90 15.25 6.60
N VAL A 97 -14.14 14.77 6.65
CA VAL A 97 -14.48 13.38 6.99
C VAL A 97 -13.80 12.42 5.99
N THR A 98 -13.99 12.65 4.69
CA THR A 98 -13.33 11.85 3.64
C THR A 98 -11.81 11.92 3.77
N SER A 99 -11.24 13.10 3.94
CA SER A 99 -9.80 13.29 4.09
C SER A 99 -9.21 12.53 5.28
N LYS A 100 -9.93 12.46 6.42
CA LYS A 100 -9.52 11.67 7.60
C LYS A 100 -9.54 10.16 7.32
N ALA A 101 -10.41 9.67 6.43
CA ALA A 101 -10.50 8.27 6.05
C ALA A 101 -9.42 7.84 5.03
N VAL A 102 -8.91 8.77 4.22
CA VAL A 102 -7.85 8.52 3.25
C VAL A 102 -6.54 8.12 3.93
N GLN A 103 -5.90 7.09 3.40
CA GLN A 103 -4.65 6.55 3.92
C GLN A 103 -3.52 6.65 2.89
N CYS A 104 -2.36 7.12 3.35
CA CYS A 104 -1.12 6.95 2.61
C CYS A 104 -0.57 5.55 2.88
N ASN A 105 -0.35 4.79 1.82
CA ASN A 105 0.27 3.48 1.87
C ASN A 105 1.70 3.58 1.37
N GLN A 106 2.62 3.02 2.13
CA GLN A 106 3.96 2.70 1.66
C GLN A 106 3.92 1.29 1.09
N VAL A 107 4.11 1.17 -0.21
CA VAL A 107 4.09 -0.11 -0.93
C VAL A 107 5.51 -0.58 -1.14
N ILE A 108 5.79 -1.78 -0.67
CA ILE A 108 7.08 -2.44 -0.77
C ILE A 108 6.97 -3.58 -1.75
N TYR A 109 7.82 -3.54 -2.76
CA TYR A 109 8.06 -4.61 -3.72
C TYR A 109 9.40 -5.25 -3.40
N GLY A 110 9.42 -6.56 -3.29
CA GLY A 110 10.64 -7.25 -2.92
C GLY A 110 10.46 -8.76 -2.90
N VAL A 111 11.36 -9.43 -2.20
CA VAL A 111 11.31 -10.89 -2.02
C VAL A 111 11.24 -11.23 -0.55
N LEU A 112 10.58 -12.34 -0.25
CA LEU A 112 10.43 -12.91 1.09
C LEU A 112 11.10 -14.26 1.14
N SER A 113 11.84 -14.52 2.22
CA SER A 113 12.45 -15.81 2.53
C SER A 113 12.19 -16.19 3.99
N GLY A 114 12.13 -17.46 4.27
CA GLY A 114 11.99 -17.98 5.61
C GLY A 114 11.05 -19.18 5.70
N LYS A 115 10.97 -19.74 6.89
CA LYS A 115 10.01 -20.80 7.19
C LYS A 115 8.67 -20.19 7.56
N MET A 116 7.63 -20.64 6.90
CA MET A 116 6.25 -20.31 7.20
C MET A 116 5.46 -21.57 7.48
N LYS A 117 4.26 -21.44 8.01
CA LYS A 117 3.37 -22.55 8.33
C LYS A 117 2.02 -22.36 7.70
N GLU A 118 1.43 -23.44 7.26
CA GLU A 118 0.00 -23.51 6.93
C GLU A 118 -0.85 -23.47 8.21
N ALA A 119 -2.15 -23.38 8.08
CA ALA A 119 -3.08 -23.36 9.21
C ALA A 119 -2.97 -24.64 10.06
N ASP A 120 -2.75 -25.79 9.44
CA ASP A 120 -2.58 -27.10 10.09
C ASP A 120 -1.20 -27.29 10.76
N GLY A 121 -0.28 -26.31 10.60
CA GLY A 121 1.07 -26.35 11.16
C GLY A 121 2.13 -26.92 10.22
N THR A 122 1.78 -27.37 9.01
CA THR A 122 2.73 -27.84 7.99
C THR A 122 3.74 -26.75 7.66
N GLU A 123 5.03 -27.06 7.75
CA GLU A 123 6.10 -26.10 7.47
C GLU A 123 6.39 -26.01 5.96
N VAL A 124 6.50 -24.79 5.48
CA VAL A 124 6.85 -24.46 4.09
C VAL A 124 8.08 -23.54 4.11
N GLN A 125 9.14 -23.95 3.41
CA GLN A 125 10.32 -23.10 3.22
C GLN A 125 10.09 -22.23 1.98
N LEU A 126 10.23 -20.92 2.14
CA LEU A 126 10.17 -19.96 1.05
C LEU A 126 11.55 -19.34 0.81
N ASP A 127 11.96 -19.30 -0.44
CA ASP A 127 13.23 -18.71 -0.85
C ASP A 127 12.99 -17.69 -1.97
N ASN A 128 13.23 -16.42 -1.64
CA ASN A 128 13.08 -15.28 -2.57
C ASN A 128 11.70 -15.21 -3.27
N LEU A 129 10.63 -15.55 -2.55
CA LEU A 129 9.27 -15.41 -3.07
C LEU A 129 8.98 -13.93 -3.37
N PRO A 130 8.61 -13.55 -4.62
CA PRO A 130 8.21 -12.19 -4.93
C PRO A 130 6.98 -11.77 -4.13
N ILE A 131 7.04 -10.59 -3.49
CA ILE A 131 5.95 -10.06 -2.67
C ILE A 131 5.66 -8.60 -2.97
N ILE A 132 4.39 -8.23 -2.79
CA ILE A 132 3.93 -6.84 -2.64
C ILE A 132 3.36 -6.71 -1.23
N SER A 133 3.81 -5.71 -0.50
CA SER A 133 3.37 -5.47 0.87
C SER A 133 2.98 -4.02 1.11
N TYR A 134 1.84 -3.80 1.76
CA TYR A 134 1.30 -2.47 2.06
C TYR A 134 1.50 -2.15 3.53
N PHE A 135 2.34 -1.16 3.82
CA PHE A 135 2.52 -0.63 5.16
C PHE A 135 1.71 0.67 5.30
N LYS A 136 0.68 0.62 6.11
CA LYS A 136 -0.27 1.71 6.36
C LYS A 136 -0.49 1.90 7.85
N LYS A 137 -1.10 3.02 8.24
CA LYS A 137 -1.43 3.31 9.66
C LYS A 137 -0.24 3.08 10.59
N SER A 138 -0.38 2.19 11.57
CA SER A 138 0.64 1.85 12.57
C SER A 138 1.90 1.20 11.97
N GLY A 139 1.80 0.56 10.81
CA GLY A 139 2.94 -0.04 10.13
C GLY A 139 3.77 0.94 9.30
N TYR A 140 3.21 2.10 8.94
CA TYR A 140 3.86 3.07 8.05
C TYR A 140 5.15 3.63 8.64
N MET A 141 5.08 4.24 9.82
CA MET A 141 6.21 4.94 10.42
C MET A 141 7.40 4.03 10.78
N PRO A 142 7.20 2.84 11.37
CA PRO A 142 8.32 1.94 11.64
C PRO A 142 9.11 1.58 10.38
N MET A 143 8.41 1.21 9.29
CA MET A 143 9.07 0.90 8.01
C MET A 143 9.72 2.12 7.37
N ASN A 144 9.04 3.27 7.38
CA ASN A 144 9.60 4.51 6.84
C ASN A 144 10.89 4.93 7.56
N ASN A 145 10.89 4.92 8.89
CA ASN A 145 12.05 5.31 9.69
C ASN A 145 13.22 4.33 9.49
N PHE A 146 12.92 3.04 9.41
CA PHE A 146 13.94 2.02 9.15
C PHE A 146 14.60 2.22 7.78
N ILE A 147 13.81 2.40 6.71
CA ILE A 147 14.33 2.59 5.36
C ILE A 147 15.14 3.90 5.26
N ARG A 148 14.65 4.99 5.87
CA ARG A 148 15.42 6.24 5.97
C ARG A 148 16.73 6.04 6.69
N GLY A 149 16.73 5.36 7.83
CA GLY A 149 17.95 5.04 8.58
C GLY A 149 18.96 4.20 7.79
N LEU A 150 18.51 3.31 6.89
CA LEU A 150 19.42 2.63 5.95
C LEU A 150 20.03 3.62 4.94
N ALA A 151 19.20 4.50 4.36
CA ALA A 151 19.65 5.50 3.40
C ALA A 151 20.65 6.50 4.03
N ASP A 152 20.37 6.97 5.25
CA ASP A 152 21.25 7.86 6.01
C ASP A 152 22.65 7.23 6.24
N ARG A 153 22.70 5.90 6.42
CA ARG A 153 23.92 5.13 6.50
C ARG A 153 24.51 4.74 5.13
N LYS A 154 24.00 5.31 4.04
CA LYS A 154 24.41 5.06 2.64
C LYS A 154 24.34 3.59 2.24
N LYS A 155 23.42 2.82 2.83
CA LYS A 155 23.19 1.42 2.46
C LYS A 155 22.41 1.34 1.15
N ILE A 156 22.77 0.40 0.30
CA ILE A 156 22.01 0.08 -0.92
C ILE A 156 20.87 -0.84 -0.52
N ILE A 157 19.67 -0.27 -0.35
CA ILE A 157 18.48 -0.93 0.22
C ILE A 157 18.22 -2.32 -0.38
N PRO A 158 18.24 -2.53 -1.72
CA PRO A 158 18.01 -3.84 -2.31
C PRO A 158 19.04 -4.93 -1.92
N ARG A 159 20.19 -4.53 -1.38
CA ARG A 159 21.24 -5.46 -0.92
C ARG A 159 21.12 -5.81 0.56
N VAL A 160 20.16 -5.21 1.26
CA VAL A 160 20.01 -5.43 2.71
C VAL A 160 18.84 -6.38 2.96
N GLU A 161 19.13 -7.49 3.63
CA GLU A 161 18.08 -8.34 4.22
C GLU A 161 17.48 -7.60 5.42
N VAL A 162 16.18 -7.62 5.53
CA VAL A 162 15.41 -7.00 6.62
C VAL A 162 14.69 -8.10 7.36
N ASN A 163 15.01 -8.29 8.63
CA ASN A 163 14.23 -9.18 9.48
C ASN A 163 13.02 -8.41 10.01
N LEU A 164 11.83 -8.92 9.76
CA LEU A 164 10.57 -8.34 10.22
C LEU A 164 9.97 -9.22 11.31
N LYS A 165 9.92 -8.68 12.53
CA LYS A 165 9.12 -9.19 13.64
C LYS A 165 7.93 -8.30 13.87
N THR A 166 6.97 -8.75 14.64
CA THR A 166 5.88 -7.91 15.13
C THR A 166 6.03 -7.65 16.62
N SER A 167 5.63 -6.46 17.04
CA SER A 167 5.50 -6.09 18.44
C SER A 167 4.06 -5.69 18.75
N LYS A 168 3.57 -6.13 19.89
CA LYS A 168 2.26 -5.75 20.41
C LYS A 168 2.30 -4.31 20.90
N ALA A 169 1.37 -3.49 20.43
CA ALA A 169 1.18 -2.12 20.86
C ALA A 169 -0.25 -1.90 21.36
N LYS A 170 -0.48 -0.87 22.16
CA LYS A 170 -1.79 -0.54 22.71
C LYS A 170 -2.04 0.97 22.60
N LYS A 171 -3.27 1.34 22.19
CA LYS A 171 -3.76 2.73 22.21
C LYS A 171 -5.18 2.73 22.80
N GLY A 172 -5.30 3.26 24.00
CA GLY A 172 -6.55 3.14 24.78
C GLY A 172 -6.87 1.66 25.03
N SER A 173 -8.08 1.23 24.73
CA SER A 173 -8.53 -0.17 24.83
C SER A 173 -8.11 -1.04 23.65
N VAL A 174 -7.64 -0.46 22.53
CA VAL A 174 -7.32 -1.18 21.30
C VAL A 174 -5.90 -1.72 21.34
N THR A 175 -5.76 -3.03 21.16
CA THR A 175 -4.47 -3.72 20.96
C THR A 175 -4.27 -3.99 19.47
N PHE A 176 -3.08 -3.69 18.97
CA PHE A 176 -2.68 -3.92 17.58
C PHE A 176 -1.22 -4.35 17.50
N PHE A 177 -0.78 -4.79 16.32
CA PHE A 177 0.59 -5.22 16.11
C PHE A 177 1.27 -4.30 15.10
N VAL A 178 2.53 -3.97 15.37
CA VAL A 178 3.35 -3.11 14.52
C VAL A 178 4.58 -3.89 14.04
N PRO A 179 5.04 -3.66 12.80
CA PRO A 179 6.28 -4.25 12.32
C PRO A 179 7.48 -3.66 13.08
N VAL A 180 8.43 -4.51 13.41
CA VAL A 180 9.72 -4.14 13.98
C VAL A 180 10.80 -4.60 13.02
N PRO A 181 11.17 -3.75 12.02
CA PRO A 181 12.22 -4.07 11.09
C PRO A 181 13.60 -3.95 11.73
N THR A 182 14.46 -4.91 11.47
CA THR A 182 15.87 -4.88 11.88
C THR A 182 16.77 -5.24 10.68
N GLU A 183 17.96 -4.68 10.65
CA GLU A 183 18.95 -4.95 9.60
C GLU A 183 19.50 -6.37 9.75
N GLY A 184 19.41 -7.16 8.69
CA GLY A 184 20.01 -8.47 8.56
C GLY A 184 21.32 -8.45 7.77
N LYS A 185 21.56 -9.48 6.97
CA LYS A 185 22.76 -9.56 6.12
C LYS A 185 22.74 -8.50 5.02
N SER A 186 23.94 -8.00 4.67
CA SER A 186 24.14 -7.18 3.47
C SER A 186 24.80 -8.01 2.39
N LEU A 187 24.25 -7.98 1.19
CA LEU A 187 24.83 -8.63 0.02
C LEU A 187 25.83 -7.70 -0.66
N THR A 188 26.86 -8.28 -1.26
CA THR A 188 27.88 -7.52 -2.03
C THR A 188 27.34 -7.06 -3.38
N SER A 189 26.46 -7.85 -4.01
CA SER A 189 25.84 -7.56 -5.31
C SER A 189 24.42 -8.11 -5.36
N LEU A 190 23.64 -7.65 -6.33
CA LEU A 190 22.36 -8.24 -6.71
C LEU A 190 22.62 -9.33 -7.75
N SER A 191 21.87 -10.42 -7.68
CA SER A 191 21.88 -11.47 -8.70
C SER A 191 21.17 -10.99 -9.98
N ASP A 192 21.27 -11.74 -11.06
CA ASP A 192 20.56 -11.42 -12.30
C ASP A 192 19.06 -11.65 -12.15
N GLU A 193 18.65 -12.65 -11.36
CA GLU A 193 17.26 -12.87 -10.97
C GLU A 193 16.69 -11.66 -10.20
N ASP A 194 17.45 -11.08 -9.28
CA ASP A 194 17.06 -9.86 -8.56
C ASP A 194 16.80 -8.71 -9.54
N LYS A 195 17.68 -8.52 -10.52
CA LYS A 195 17.55 -7.46 -11.54
C LYS A 195 16.31 -7.68 -12.43
N ILE A 196 16.00 -8.93 -12.77
CA ILE A 196 14.79 -9.28 -13.52
C ILE A 196 13.55 -8.93 -12.68
N LEU A 197 13.50 -9.34 -11.42
CA LEU A 197 12.39 -9.04 -10.52
C LEU A 197 12.18 -7.53 -10.32
N ILE A 198 13.25 -6.76 -10.20
CA ILE A 198 13.17 -5.28 -10.10
C ILE A 198 12.49 -4.69 -11.34
N ARG A 199 12.82 -5.18 -12.54
CA ARG A 199 12.16 -4.74 -13.78
C ARG A 199 10.67 -5.12 -13.79
N MET A 200 10.35 -6.37 -13.47
CA MET A 200 8.96 -6.84 -13.40
C MET A 200 8.13 -6.01 -12.40
N PHE A 201 8.67 -5.68 -11.24
CA PHE A 201 7.99 -4.82 -10.28
C PHE A 201 7.79 -3.40 -10.80
N LYS A 202 8.75 -2.85 -11.53
CA LYS A 202 8.60 -1.55 -12.18
C LYS A 202 7.49 -1.59 -13.22
N ASP A 203 7.48 -2.60 -14.09
CA ASP A 203 6.43 -2.79 -15.09
C ASP A 203 5.03 -2.95 -14.43
N THR A 204 4.96 -3.63 -13.28
CA THR A 204 3.73 -3.78 -12.50
C THR A 204 3.23 -2.42 -11.96
N ILE A 205 4.15 -1.57 -11.47
CA ILE A 205 3.80 -0.21 -11.01
C ILE A 205 3.31 0.63 -12.18
N ASP A 206 4.02 0.58 -13.30
CA ASP A 206 3.70 1.36 -14.50
C ASP A 206 2.32 0.92 -15.06
N ALA A 207 2.05 -0.38 -15.17
CA ALA A 207 0.75 -0.90 -15.58
C ALA A 207 -0.38 -0.50 -14.61
N SER A 208 -0.14 -0.54 -13.31
CA SER A 208 -1.10 -0.06 -12.31
C SER A 208 -1.40 1.42 -12.48
N ASN A 209 -0.37 2.24 -12.73
CA ASN A 209 -0.51 3.68 -12.95
C ASN A 209 -1.29 3.99 -14.23
N VAL A 210 -1.06 3.24 -15.31
CA VAL A 210 -1.84 3.37 -16.56
C VAL A 210 -3.33 3.15 -16.27
N ASN A 211 -3.69 2.10 -15.53
CA ASN A 211 -5.09 1.81 -15.18
C ASN A 211 -5.72 2.93 -14.34
N VAL A 212 -4.98 3.49 -13.38
CA VAL A 212 -5.46 4.62 -12.57
C VAL A 212 -5.68 5.86 -13.45
N MET A 213 -4.72 6.17 -14.32
CA MET A 213 -4.80 7.33 -15.22
C MET A 213 -5.91 7.20 -16.25
N GLN A 214 -6.18 5.99 -16.74
CA GLN A 214 -7.32 5.75 -17.62
C GLN A 214 -8.63 6.12 -16.91
N LYS A 215 -8.88 5.58 -15.70
CA LYS A 215 -10.07 5.90 -14.92
C LYS A 215 -10.16 7.38 -14.56
N HIS A 216 -9.03 7.99 -14.18
CA HIS A 216 -8.93 9.42 -13.91
C HIS A 216 -9.44 10.25 -15.11
N ASN A 217 -8.94 9.95 -16.30
CA ASN A 217 -9.31 10.66 -17.52
C ASN A 217 -10.76 10.39 -17.96
N GLU A 218 -11.29 9.19 -17.72
CA GLU A 218 -12.69 8.85 -17.97
C GLU A 218 -13.63 9.71 -17.13
N VAL A 219 -13.34 9.88 -15.83
CA VAL A 219 -14.12 10.73 -14.93
C VAL A 219 -14.05 12.21 -15.38
N LEU A 220 -12.87 12.72 -15.74
CA LEU A 220 -12.72 14.10 -16.22
C LEU A 220 -13.51 14.34 -17.50
N ARG A 221 -13.50 13.39 -18.43
CA ARG A 221 -14.26 13.49 -19.69
C ARG A 221 -15.79 13.42 -19.45
N GLY A 222 -16.26 12.57 -18.53
CA GLY A 222 -17.66 12.50 -18.14
C GLY A 222 -18.16 13.82 -17.54
N ASN A 223 -17.36 14.47 -16.71
CA ASN A 223 -17.68 15.78 -16.14
C ASN A 223 -17.70 16.90 -17.19
N VAL A 224 -16.84 16.83 -18.22
CA VAL A 224 -16.81 17.83 -19.32
C VAL A 224 -18.00 17.64 -20.28
N SER A 225 -18.45 16.39 -20.51
CA SER A 225 -19.60 16.14 -21.40
C SER A 225 -20.91 16.66 -20.86
N ASP A 226 -21.08 16.75 -19.54
CA ASP A 226 -22.31 17.31 -18.94
C ASP A 226 -22.33 18.84 -18.99
N GLU A 227 -21.17 19.51 -18.85
CA GLU A 227 -21.08 20.97 -19.01
C GLU A 227 -21.17 21.43 -20.46
N ASP A 228 -20.51 20.72 -21.41
CA ASP A 228 -20.61 21.02 -22.84
C ASP A 228 -22.00 20.73 -23.44
N SER A 229 -22.76 19.78 -22.85
CA SER A 229 -24.14 19.49 -23.29
C SER A 229 -25.10 20.63 -22.96
N ASP A 230 -24.86 21.38 -21.88
CA ASP A 230 -25.68 22.55 -21.54
C ASP A 230 -25.31 23.77 -22.36
N LEU A 231 -24.01 23.98 -22.68
CA LEU A 231 -23.58 25.03 -23.56
C LEU A 231 -24.09 24.88 -25.02
N SER A 232 -24.24 23.63 -25.50
CA SER A 232 -24.78 23.39 -26.85
C SER A 232 -26.27 23.67 -26.93
N LYS A 233 -27.04 23.45 -25.86
CA LYS A 233 -28.47 23.77 -25.80
C LYS A 233 -28.73 25.27 -25.82
N ASP A 234 -27.88 26.07 -25.18
CA ASP A 234 -27.98 27.52 -25.17
C ASP A 234 -27.62 28.12 -26.53
N PHE A 235 -26.73 27.47 -27.32
CA PHE A 235 -26.37 27.89 -28.68
C PHE A 235 -27.48 27.65 -29.71
N ASP A 236 -28.17 26.49 -29.61
CA ASP A 236 -29.28 26.17 -30.52
C ASP A 236 -30.53 27.01 -30.22
N ALA A 237 -30.72 27.47 -28.97
CA ALA A 237 -31.81 28.35 -28.59
C ALA A 237 -31.59 29.83 -29.05
N ALA A 238 -30.35 30.23 -29.38
CA ALA A 238 -30.01 31.57 -29.83
C ALA A 238 -30.07 31.73 -31.35
N ILE A 239 -30.31 30.66 -32.12
CA ILE A 239 -30.35 30.66 -33.61
C ILE A 239 -31.77 30.46 -34.13
N THR A 240 -32.77 30.26 -33.27
CA THR A 240 -34.18 30.15 -33.63
C THR A 240 -34.93 31.41 -33.29
#